data_424e99b2421472ae80e1af1675fbfe54
#
_entry.id   424e99b2421472ae80e1af1675fbfe54
#
_cell.length_a   1.000
_cell.length_b   1.000
_cell.length_c   1.000
_cell.angle_alpha   90.00
_cell.angle_beta   90.00
_cell.angle_gamma   90.00
#
_symmetry.space_group_name_H-M   'P 1'
#
loop_
_entity.id
_entity.type
_entity.pdbx_description
1 polymer ?
#
loop_
_entity_poly.entity_id
_entity_poly.type
_entity_poly.pdbx_seq_one_letter_code
_entity_poly.pdbx_strand_id
1 'polypeptide(L)'
;MENAPDQDDLPVELPDIEFQSPGRFAVHNPPSEALPPIALEPAPFRLGEGDQLHRFSKPDAARAHALALIQQARRTLYLYTPDLEPWLYHHSSIQEACTQLLLGNPRNRLMILVRDSTRAVKEGHRLLNLSRRLSSYCQIRRINPDYPSEEHAFLLADNCGLLLRPEPGEYAGYAHYNNSGRVRQLIAQFEQTWHTSVLDPNLRSFLI
;
A
#
# COMPACT_ATOMS: atom_id res chain seq x y z
N MET A 1 -38.46 -0.03 87.99
CA MET A 1 -37.10 -0.02 87.37
C MET A 1 -37.30 -0.03 85.84
N GLU A 2 -37.25 1.13 85.36
CA GLU A 2 -37.59 1.55 83.99
C GLU A 2 -36.32 1.57 83.18
N ASN A 3 -36.21 0.74 82.14
CA ASN A 3 -35.06 0.78 81.19
C ASN A 3 -35.48 1.65 80.02
N ALA A 4 -34.78 2.74 79.87
CA ALA A 4 -34.83 3.63 78.67
C ALA A 4 -34.39 2.91 77.46
N PRO A 5 -35.00 3.19 76.29
CA PRO A 5 -34.49 2.61 74.98
C PRO A 5 -33.26 3.37 74.47
N ASP A 6 -32.36 2.59 74.00
CA ASP A 6 -31.16 3.02 73.31
C ASP A 6 -31.49 3.91 72.10
N GLN A 7 -30.99 5.15 72.14
CA GLN A 7 -30.96 6.09 71.07
C GLN A 7 -29.62 5.93 70.35
N ASP A 8 -29.51 5.01 69.39
CA ASP A 8 -28.39 5.03 68.42
C ASP A 8 -28.73 4.14 67.20
N ASP A 9 -29.65 4.62 66.38
CA ASP A 9 -29.77 4.12 65.02
C ASP A 9 -30.44 5.18 64.15
N LEU A 10 -29.76 6.33 63.99
CA LEU A 10 -30.07 7.26 62.95
C LEU A 10 -29.18 6.90 61.71
N PRO A 11 -29.75 6.68 60.53
CA PRO A 11 -28.95 6.46 59.33
C PRO A 11 -28.11 7.71 59.04
N VAL A 12 -26.81 7.53 59.10
CA VAL A 12 -25.86 8.57 58.68
C VAL A 12 -26.07 8.76 57.21
N GLU A 13 -26.76 9.82 56.78
CA GLU A 13 -26.77 10.27 55.40
C GLU A 13 -25.35 10.63 55.01
N LEU A 14 -24.74 9.79 54.16
CA LEU A 14 -23.47 10.08 53.55
C LEU A 14 -23.65 11.29 52.61
N PRO A 15 -22.77 12.29 52.70
CA PRO A 15 -22.87 13.45 51.82
C PRO A 15 -22.76 13.00 50.32
N ASP A 16 -23.68 13.50 49.51
CA ASP A 16 -23.65 13.32 48.06
C ASP A 16 -22.26 13.75 47.51
N ILE A 17 -21.51 12.78 47.02
CA ILE A 17 -20.25 13.07 46.36
C ILE A 17 -20.59 13.57 44.95
N GLU A 18 -20.69 14.90 44.82
CA GLU A 18 -20.70 15.51 43.50
C GLU A 18 -19.37 15.21 42.81
N PHE A 19 -19.39 14.28 41.87
CA PHE A 19 -18.29 14.10 40.93
C PHE A 19 -18.22 15.32 39.99
N GLN A 20 -17.51 16.36 40.38
CA GLN A 20 -17.08 17.39 39.45
C GLN A 20 -16.01 16.75 38.58
N SER A 21 -16.40 16.43 37.32
CA SER A 21 -15.44 16.03 36.30
C SER A 21 -14.30 17.07 36.24
N PRO A 22 -13.04 16.70 36.54
CA PRO A 22 -11.94 17.65 36.53
C PRO A 22 -11.68 18.05 35.09
N GLY A 23 -12.13 19.25 34.75
CA GLY A 23 -11.65 19.95 33.59
C GLY A 23 -12.22 19.44 32.28
N ARG A 24 -12.95 20.31 31.64
CA ARG A 24 -12.99 20.36 30.17
C ARG A 24 -11.55 20.51 29.69
N PHE A 25 -10.85 19.42 29.46
CA PHE A 25 -9.80 19.40 28.46
C PHE A 25 -10.53 19.50 27.10
N ALA A 26 -11.06 20.67 26.81
CA ALA A 26 -11.24 21.07 25.46
C ALA A 26 -9.82 21.18 24.90
N VAL A 27 -9.31 20.06 24.34
CA VAL A 27 -8.23 20.13 23.38
C VAL A 27 -8.82 20.95 22.25
N HIS A 28 -8.62 22.26 22.31
CA HIS A 28 -8.84 23.14 21.18
C HIS A 28 -7.70 22.79 20.22
N ASN A 29 -7.87 21.70 19.47
CA ASN A 29 -7.17 21.56 18.22
C ASN A 29 -7.69 22.75 17.38
N PRO A 30 -6.86 23.78 17.12
CA PRO A 30 -7.25 24.73 16.10
C PRO A 30 -7.59 23.88 14.87
N PRO A 31 -8.63 24.21 14.10
CA PRO A 31 -8.92 23.49 12.88
C PRO A 31 -7.57 23.49 12.14
N SER A 32 -6.95 22.32 12.08
CA SER A 32 -5.82 22.14 11.20
C SER A 32 -6.38 22.51 9.85
N GLU A 33 -5.94 23.62 9.29
CA GLU A 33 -6.02 23.85 7.87
C GLU A 33 -5.11 22.81 7.22
N ALA A 34 -5.50 21.53 7.40
CA ALA A 34 -4.98 20.45 6.60
C ALA A 34 -5.40 20.83 5.18
N LEU A 35 -4.45 21.43 4.48
CA LEU A 35 -4.53 21.56 3.04
C LEU A 35 -5.09 20.21 2.55
N PRO A 36 -6.18 20.21 1.76
CA PRO A 36 -6.74 18.96 1.27
C PRO A 36 -5.61 18.15 0.69
N PRO A 37 -5.50 16.86 1.01
CA PRO A 37 -4.42 16.04 0.53
C PRO A 37 -4.33 16.25 -0.98
N ILE A 38 -3.18 16.76 -1.44
CA ILE A 38 -2.98 17.03 -2.88
C ILE A 38 -3.27 15.72 -3.57
N ALA A 39 -4.35 15.70 -4.34
CA ALA A 39 -4.76 14.52 -5.07
C ALA A 39 -3.59 14.14 -5.99
N LEU A 40 -3.14 12.89 -5.90
CA LEU A 40 -2.08 12.41 -6.78
C LEU A 40 -2.61 12.41 -8.22
N GLU A 41 -2.08 13.30 -9.04
CA GLU A 41 -2.43 13.38 -10.45
C GLU A 41 -1.58 12.39 -11.26
N PRO A 42 -2.20 11.65 -12.20
CA PRO A 42 -1.46 10.79 -13.10
C PRO A 42 -0.63 11.61 -14.09
N ALA A 43 0.52 11.07 -14.51
CA ALA A 43 1.32 11.70 -15.57
C ALA A 43 0.52 11.73 -16.90
N PRO A 44 0.63 12.81 -17.70
CA PRO A 44 -0.22 13.05 -18.87
C PRO A 44 0.23 12.27 -20.11
N PHE A 45 0.59 11.00 -19.96
CA PHE A 45 1.06 10.14 -21.03
C PHE A 45 0.12 8.95 -21.21
N ARG A 46 0.02 8.45 -22.45
CA ARG A 46 -0.89 7.35 -22.79
C ARG A 46 -0.15 6.04 -22.99
N LEU A 47 -0.66 4.98 -22.37
CA LEU A 47 -0.13 3.64 -22.51
C LEU A 47 -0.33 3.12 -23.94
N GLY A 48 0.77 2.61 -24.54
CA GLY A 48 0.80 2.15 -25.93
C GLY A 48 1.09 3.24 -26.95
N GLU A 49 1.25 4.50 -26.51
CA GLU A 49 1.56 5.63 -27.40
C GLU A 49 2.94 6.22 -27.07
N GLY A 50 3.59 6.77 -28.09
CA GLY A 50 4.88 7.45 -27.97
C GLY A 50 6.06 6.49 -27.80
N ASP A 51 7.25 7.01 -28.10
CA ASP A 51 8.53 6.28 -28.00
C ASP A 51 9.51 7.02 -27.06
N GLN A 52 8.99 7.91 -26.23
CA GLN A 52 9.80 8.76 -25.35
C GLN A 52 10.05 8.09 -24.01
N LEU A 53 11.28 8.22 -23.54
CA LEU A 53 11.69 7.84 -22.21
C LEU A 53 11.56 9.06 -21.28
N HIS A 54 10.74 8.93 -20.25
CA HIS A 54 10.46 9.98 -19.27
C HIS A 54 11.27 9.74 -18.00
N ARG A 55 12.36 10.48 -17.83
CA ARG A 55 13.22 10.40 -16.64
C ARG A 55 12.60 11.18 -15.50
N PHE A 56 12.75 10.66 -14.28
CA PHE A 56 12.35 11.34 -13.05
C PHE A 56 13.41 11.14 -11.97
N SER A 57 13.45 12.08 -11.01
CA SER A 57 14.32 12.01 -9.82
C SER A 57 13.59 12.38 -8.54
N LYS A 58 12.31 12.79 -8.65
CA LYS A 58 11.48 13.17 -7.51
C LYS A 58 10.42 12.12 -7.23
N PRO A 59 10.07 11.87 -5.96
CA PRO A 59 9.07 10.88 -5.59
C PRO A 59 7.68 11.17 -6.18
N ASP A 60 7.29 12.45 -6.27
CA ASP A 60 5.98 12.83 -6.83
C ASP A 60 5.87 12.48 -8.31
N ALA A 61 6.93 12.72 -9.08
CA ALA A 61 6.96 12.35 -10.49
C ALA A 61 6.92 10.82 -10.67
N ALA A 62 7.65 10.07 -9.85
CA ALA A 62 7.57 8.60 -9.86
C ALA A 62 6.15 8.11 -9.56
N ARG A 63 5.48 8.69 -8.57
CA ARG A 63 4.08 8.37 -8.23
C ARG A 63 3.11 8.70 -9.34
N ALA A 64 3.26 9.86 -9.98
CA ALA A 64 2.44 10.27 -11.12
C ALA A 64 2.55 9.28 -12.29
N HIS A 65 3.77 8.85 -12.63
CA HIS A 65 3.99 7.84 -13.65
C HIS A 65 3.45 6.46 -13.25
N ALA A 66 3.65 6.03 -12.01
CA ALA A 66 3.10 4.76 -11.52
C ALA A 66 1.57 4.75 -11.59
N LEU A 67 0.92 5.82 -11.13
CA LEU A 67 -0.54 5.96 -11.18
C LEU A 67 -1.04 5.93 -12.62
N ALA A 68 -0.40 6.68 -13.54
CA ALA A 68 -0.78 6.71 -14.95
C ALA A 68 -0.70 5.33 -15.61
N LEU A 69 0.36 4.56 -15.35
CA LEU A 69 0.51 3.21 -15.87
C LEU A 69 -0.54 2.26 -15.32
N ILE A 70 -0.80 2.32 -14.01
CA ILE A 70 -1.77 1.43 -13.35
C ILE A 70 -3.20 1.71 -13.82
N GLN A 71 -3.59 2.99 -13.93
CA GLN A 71 -4.93 3.39 -14.37
C GLN A 71 -5.24 2.98 -15.81
N GLN A 72 -4.22 2.93 -16.66
CA GLN A 72 -4.37 2.61 -18.07
C GLN A 72 -4.17 1.13 -18.40
N ALA A 73 -3.63 0.34 -17.46
CA ALA A 73 -3.48 -1.10 -17.62
C ALA A 73 -4.85 -1.77 -17.83
N ARG A 74 -4.91 -2.75 -18.74
CA ARG A 74 -6.14 -3.46 -19.10
C ARG A 74 -6.12 -4.93 -18.72
N ARG A 75 -4.95 -5.49 -18.45
CA ARG A 75 -4.80 -6.93 -18.30
C ARG A 75 -3.95 -7.32 -17.09
N THR A 76 -2.70 -6.91 -17.09
CA THR A 76 -1.73 -7.43 -16.13
C THR A 76 -0.79 -6.34 -15.65
N LEU A 77 -0.58 -6.33 -14.33
CA LEU A 77 0.47 -5.56 -13.69
C LEU A 77 1.49 -6.51 -13.07
N TYR A 78 2.76 -6.25 -13.30
CA TYR A 78 3.87 -6.91 -12.62
C TYR A 78 4.63 -5.88 -11.81
N LEU A 79 4.81 -6.16 -10.53
CA LEU A 79 5.56 -5.31 -9.62
C LEU A 79 6.72 -6.08 -9.01
N TYR A 80 7.94 -5.64 -9.29
CA TYR A 80 9.17 -6.16 -8.72
C TYR A 80 9.77 -5.09 -7.82
N THR A 81 9.86 -5.34 -6.51
CA THR A 81 10.12 -4.29 -5.53
C THR A 81 10.92 -4.79 -4.34
N PRO A 82 11.75 -3.95 -3.69
CA PRO A 82 12.48 -4.36 -2.50
C PRO A 82 11.56 -4.61 -1.29
N ASP A 83 10.63 -3.70 -0.97
CA ASP A 83 9.82 -3.71 0.27
C ASP A 83 8.38 -3.21 0.10
N LEU A 84 7.81 -3.27 -1.12
CA LEU A 84 6.56 -2.62 -1.54
C LEU A 84 6.61 -1.10 -1.55
N GLU A 85 7.73 -0.48 -1.24
CA GLU A 85 8.01 0.96 -1.38
C GLU A 85 6.85 1.86 -0.95
N PRO A 86 6.60 2.00 0.36
CA PRO A 86 5.44 2.75 0.87
C PRO A 86 5.36 4.18 0.34
N TRP A 87 6.51 4.81 0.12
CA TRP A 87 6.59 6.15 -0.46
C TRP A 87 6.00 6.23 -1.88
N LEU A 88 5.99 5.12 -2.62
CA LEU A 88 5.51 5.03 -4.01
C LEU A 88 4.12 4.41 -4.10
N TYR A 89 3.88 3.28 -3.43
CA TYR A 89 2.67 2.47 -3.63
C TYR A 89 1.67 2.50 -2.47
N HIS A 90 2.00 3.10 -1.29
CA HIS A 90 1.07 3.17 -0.15
C HIS A 90 0.12 4.37 -0.24
N HIS A 91 -0.47 4.62 -1.40
CA HIS A 91 -1.43 5.68 -1.66
C HIS A 91 -2.82 5.13 -1.98
N SER A 92 -3.88 5.84 -1.55
CA SER A 92 -5.27 5.46 -1.82
C SER A 92 -5.54 5.38 -3.32
N SER A 93 -5.11 6.38 -4.09
CA SER A 93 -5.27 6.43 -5.54
C SER A 93 -4.62 5.24 -6.27
N ILE A 94 -3.45 4.78 -5.82
CA ILE A 94 -2.79 3.57 -6.34
C ILE A 94 -3.61 2.33 -6.01
N GLN A 95 -4.07 2.20 -4.76
CA GLN A 95 -4.91 1.08 -4.34
C GLN A 95 -6.23 1.04 -5.11
N GLU A 96 -6.88 2.19 -5.31
CA GLU A 96 -8.12 2.33 -6.07
C GLU A 96 -7.93 1.93 -7.53
N ALA A 97 -6.88 2.44 -8.18
CA ALA A 97 -6.55 2.09 -9.56
C ALA A 97 -6.28 0.59 -9.73
N CYS A 98 -5.52 -0.02 -8.82
CA CYS A 98 -5.33 -1.47 -8.80
C CYS A 98 -6.65 -2.22 -8.60
N THR A 99 -7.51 -1.75 -7.70
CA THR A 99 -8.82 -2.36 -7.44
C THR A 99 -9.72 -2.29 -8.67
N GLN A 100 -9.78 -1.14 -9.33
CA GLN A 100 -10.55 -0.96 -10.57
C GLN A 100 -10.07 -1.90 -11.68
N LEU A 101 -8.75 -2.01 -11.89
CA LEU A 101 -8.20 -2.97 -12.83
C LEU A 101 -8.65 -4.40 -12.51
N LEU A 102 -8.45 -4.84 -11.26
CA LEU A 102 -8.71 -6.23 -10.87
C LEU A 102 -10.19 -6.61 -10.94
N LEU A 103 -11.07 -5.69 -10.60
CA LEU A 103 -12.52 -5.91 -10.67
C LEU A 103 -13.11 -5.70 -12.07
N GLY A 104 -12.39 -5.02 -12.95
CA GLY A 104 -12.84 -4.73 -14.31
C GLY A 104 -12.96 -5.97 -15.20
N ASN A 105 -12.18 -7.02 -14.96
CA ASN A 105 -12.26 -8.28 -15.71
C ASN A 105 -11.73 -9.46 -14.88
N PRO A 106 -12.39 -10.63 -14.87
CA PRO A 106 -11.94 -11.82 -14.12
C PRO A 106 -10.57 -12.37 -14.53
N ARG A 107 -10.07 -12.00 -15.70
CA ARG A 107 -8.75 -12.40 -16.19
C ARG A 107 -7.62 -11.43 -15.81
N ASN A 108 -7.96 -10.28 -15.23
CA ASN A 108 -6.94 -9.30 -14.85
C ASN A 108 -6.15 -9.78 -13.63
N ARG A 109 -4.85 -9.48 -13.62
CA ARG A 109 -3.94 -9.93 -12.57
C ARG A 109 -2.98 -8.83 -12.15
N LEU A 110 -2.70 -8.81 -10.85
CA LEU A 110 -1.58 -8.07 -10.26
C LEU A 110 -0.65 -9.09 -9.58
N MET A 111 0.56 -9.19 -10.08
CA MET A 111 1.58 -10.09 -9.55
C MET A 111 2.71 -9.27 -8.94
N ILE A 112 3.03 -9.55 -7.70
CA ILE A 112 4.02 -8.77 -6.94
C ILE A 112 5.11 -9.70 -6.41
N LEU A 113 6.35 -9.38 -6.74
CA LEU A 113 7.55 -9.94 -6.13
C LEU A 113 8.15 -8.93 -5.18
N VAL A 114 8.31 -9.32 -3.92
CA VAL A 114 8.91 -8.49 -2.89
C VAL A 114 10.15 -9.19 -2.33
N ARG A 115 11.22 -8.44 -2.09
CA ARG A 115 12.44 -9.00 -1.49
C ARG A 115 12.28 -9.16 0.02
N ASP A 116 11.80 -8.12 0.69
CA ASP A 116 11.50 -8.12 2.13
C ASP A 116 10.06 -7.63 2.36
N SER A 117 9.25 -8.50 2.97
CA SER A 117 7.86 -8.21 3.31
C SER A 117 7.66 -7.62 4.70
N THR A 118 8.71 -7.60 5.53
CA THR A 118 8.62 -7.29 6.96
C THR A 118 7.97 -5.94 7.23
N ARG A 119 8.43 -4.91 6.54
CA ARG A 119 7.89 -3.56 6.68
C ARG A 119 6.45 -3.45 6.22
N ALA A 120 6.13 -4.07 5.09
CA ALA A 120 4.79 -4.05 4.53
C ALA A 120 3.76 -4.74 5.44
N VAL A 121 4.16 -5.81 6.11
CA VAL A 121 3.32 -6.52 7.10
C VAL A 121 3.15 -5.68 8.35
N LYS A 122 4.24 -5.12 8.90
CA LYS A 122 4.24 -4.33 10.13
C LYS A 122 3.41 -3.05 10.01
N GLU A 123 3.50 -2.36 8.87
CA GLU A 123 2.83 -1.08 8.63
C GLU A 123 1.45 -1.25 7.96
N GLY A 124 1.01 -2.47 7.66
CA GLY A 124 -0.30 -2.73 7.06
C GLY A 124 -0.44 -2.14 5.66
N HIS A 125 0.51 -2.44 4.77
CA HIS A 125 0.57 -1.85 3.43
C HIS A 125 -0.71 -2.06 2.60
N ARG A 126 -1.17 -1.02 1.89
CA ARG A 126 -2.45 -1.03 1.15
C ARG A 126 -2.53 -2.13 0.08
N LEU A 127 -1.44 -2.39 -0.66
CA LEU A 127 -1.41 -3.49 -1.63
C LEU A 127 -1.42 -4.87 -0.96
N LEU A 128 -0.86 -5.01 0.24
CA LEU A 128 -0.98 -6.23 1.02
C LEU A 128 -2.44 -6.47 1.44
N ASN A 129 -3.12 -5.44 1.93
CA ASN A 129 -4.54 -5.54 2.27
C ASN A 129 -5.41 -5.85 1.03
N LEU A 130 -5.05 -5.28 -0.13
CA LEU A 130 -5.70 -5.60 -1.40
C LEU A 130 -5.50 -7.06 -1.79
N SER A 131 -4.29 -7.61 -1.69
CA SER A 131 -4.00 -9.00 -2.03
C SER A 131 -4.70 -9.99 -1.11
N ARG A 132 -4.86 -9.66 0.17
CA ARG A 132 -5.63 -10.47 1.12
C ARG A 132 -7.12 -10.52 0.76
N ARG A 133 -7.67 -9.40 0.31
CA ARG A 133 -9.08 -9.27 -0.07
C ARG A 133 -9.38 -9.85 -1.45
N LEU A 134 -8.47 -9.74 -2.39
CA LEU A 134 -8.62 -10.18 -3.78
C LEU A 134 -7.54 -11.22 -4.17
N SER A 135 -7.35 -12.24 -3.34
CA SER A 135 -6.25 -13.21 -3.44
C SER A 135 -6.19 -14.00 -4.76
N SER A 136 -7.32 -14.17 -5.42
CA SER A 136 -7.37 -14.81 -6.75
C SER A 136 -6.85 -13.92 -7.88
N TYR A 137 -6.81 -12.61 -7.68
CA TYR A 137 -6.46 -11.61 -8.70
C TYR A 137 -5.15 -10.90 -8.40
N CYS A 138 -4.83 -10.74 -7.10
CA CYS A 138 -3.62 -10.07 -6.62
C CYS A 138 -2.81 -11.04 -5.76
N GLN A 139 -1.61 -11.37 -6.21
CA GLN A 139 -0.72 -12.29 -5.52
C GLN A 139 0.60 -11.61 -5.18
N ILE A 140 1.05 -11.79 -3.94
CA ILE A 140 2.35 -11.31 -3.47
C ILE A 140 3.18 -12.54 -3.08
N ARG A 141 4.42 -12.62 -3.59
CA ARG A 141 5.38 -13.65 -3.21
C ARG A 141 6.70 -13.01 -2.82
N ARG A 142 7.42 -13.66 -1.93
CA ARG A 142 8.77 -13.25 -1.56
C ARG A 142 9.79 -13.86 -2.51
N ILE A 143 10.72 -13.03 -2.98
CA ILE A 143 11.87 -13.50 -3.75
C ILE A 143 12.67 -14.46 -2.87
N ASN A 144 13.02 -15.60 -3.42
CA ASN A 144 13.82 -16.58 -2.68
C ASN A 144 15.29 -16.09 -2.61
N PRO A 145 15.84 -15.88 -1.41
CA PRO A 145 17.19 -15.36 -1.25
C PRO A 145 18.28 -16.32 -1.74
N ASP A 146 17.97 -17.62 -1.88
CA ASP A 146 18.91 -18.63 -2.34
C ASP A 146 19.14 -18.56 -3.86
N TYR A 147 18.39 -17.75 -4.58
CA TYR A 147 18.50 -17.58 -6.02
C TYR A 147 18.98 -16.17 -6.37
N PRO A 148 19.82 -16.02 -7.40
CA PRO A 148 20.24 -14.72 -7.89
C PRO A 148 19.03 -13.86 -8.25
N SER A 149 19.01 -12.61 -7.82
CA SER A 149 17.98 -11.64 -8.14
C SER A 149 18.59 -10.29 -8.45
N GLU A 150 18.02 -9.61 -9.43
CA GLU A 150 18.43 -8.25 -9.77
C GLU A 150 18.02 -7.24 -8.69
N GLU A 151 18.82 -6.22 -8.50
CA GLU A 151 18.57 -5.22 -7.46
C GLU A 151 17.57 -4.14 -7.87
N HIS A 152 17.39 -3.93 -9.17
CA HIS A 152 16.45 -2.91 -9.66
C HIS A 152 15.00 -3.17 -9.25
N ALA A 153 14.20 -2.12 -9.28
CA ALA A 153 12.75 -2.19 -9.06
C ALA A 153 12.00 -1.74 -10.32
N PHE A 154 10.88 -2.40 -10.62
CA PHE A 154 10.07 -2.02 -11.77
C PHE A 154 8.58 -2.31 -11.57
N LEU A 155 7.76 -1.52 -12.28
CA LEU A 155 6.35 -1.76 -12.53
C LEU A 155 6.14 -1.92 -14.03
N LEU A 156 5.47 -3.01 -14.43
CA LEU A 156 5.08 -3.22 -15.83
C LEU A 156 3.57 -3.17 -15.94
N ALA A 157 3.08 -2.48 -16.97
CA ALA A 157 1.67 -2.39 -17.31
C ALA A 157 1.45 -3.05 -18.69
N ASP A 158 0.68 -4.13 -18.68
CA ASP A 158 0.42 -4.96 -19.84
C ASP A 158 1.74 -5.41 -20.53
N ASN A 159 1.84 -5.26 -21.85
CA ASN A 159 3.00 -5.68 -22.63
C ASN A 159 3.86 -4.51 -23.14
N CYS A 160 3.59 -3.27 -22.69
CA CYS A 160 4.24 -2.10 -23.27
C CYS A 160 4.62 -1.02 -22.27
N GLY A 161 3.96 -0.92 -21.13
CA GLY A 161 4.25 0.09 -20.12
C GLY A 161 5.32 -0.35 -19.12
N LEU A 162 6.23 0.57 -18.79
CA LEU A 162 7.35 0.33 -17.90
C LEU A 162 7.60 1.55 -17.02
N LEU A 163 7.78 1.33 -15.73
CA LEU A 163 8.46 2.22 -14.82
C LEU A 163 9.62 1.42 -14.21
N LEU A 164 10.84 1.92 -14.32
CA LEU A 164 12.04 1.23 -13.84
C LEU A 164 12.91 2.18 -13.02
N ARG A 165 13.37 1.66 -11.88
CA ARG A 165 14.35 2.31 -11.02
C ARG A 165 15.56 1.38 -10.91
N PRO A 166 16.69 1.78 -11.49
CA PRO A 166 17.92 0.97 -11.46
C PRO A 166 18.43 0.74 -10.03
N GLU A 167 18.32 1.78 -9.19
CA GLU A 167 18.75 1.78 -7.79
C GLU A 167 17.54 2.01 -6.89
N PRO A 168 17.00 0.97 -6.24
CA PRO A 168 15.83 1.09 -5.37
C PRO A 168 16.01 2.02 -4.18
N GLY A 169 17.23 2.26 -3.72
CA GLY A 169 17.56 3.24 -2.69
C GLY A 169 17.35 4.69 -3.12
N GLU A 170 17.30 4.94 -4.44
CA GLU A 170 17.13 6.26 -5.04
C GLU A 170 15.71 6.44 -5.56
N TYR A 171 15.24 7.70 -5.60
CA TYR A 171 13.96 8.00 -6.26
C TYR A 171 14.07 8.05 -7.78
N ALA A 172 15.30 8.13 -8.28
CA ALA A 172 15.57 8.29 -9.69
C ALA A 172 15.20 7.05 -10.51
N GLY A 173 14.69 7.31 -11.69
CA GLY A 173 14.31 6.26 -12.62
C GLY A 173 13.75 6.82 -13.92
N TYR A 174 13.05 5.97 -14.65
CA TYR A 174 12.38 6.37 -15.88
C TYR A 174 11.10 5.59 -16.10
N ALA A 175 10.17 6.21 -16.82
CA ALA A 175 8.96 5.59 -17.33
C ALA A 175 8.97 5.57 -18.84
N HIS A 176 8.38 4.54 -19.42
CA HIS A 176 8.19 4.37 -20.85
C HIS A 176 6.80 3.78 -21.08
N TYR A 177 6.02 4.42 -21.94
CA TYR A 177 4.62 4.04 -22.14
C TYR A 177 4.40 3.06 -23.29
N ASN A 178 5.43 2.89 -24.15
CA ASN A 178 5.36 2.00 -25.31
C ASN A 178 6.71 1.38 -25.62
N ASN A 179 7.17 0.43 -24.80
CA ASN A 179 8.42 -0.30 -25.01
C ASN A 179 8.23 -1.81 -24.83
N SER A 180 7.54 -2.43 -25.78
CA SER A 180 7.22 -3.86 -25.73
C SER A 180 8.45 -4.77 -25.75
N GLY A 181 9.57 -4.31 -26.32
CA GLY A 181 10.83 -5.07 -26.33
C GLY A 181 11.41 -5.23 -24.93
N ARG A 182 11.60 -4.10 -24.23
CA ARG A 182 12.14 -4.10 -22.87
C ARG A 182 11.17 -4.74 -21.87
N VAL A 183 9.88 -4.47 -22.01
CA VAL A 183 8.84 -5.06 -21.15
C VAL A 183 8.84 -6.58 -21.24
N ARG A 184 8.95 -7.18 -22.43
CA ARG A 184 9.06 -8.65 -22.57
C ARG A 184 10.28 -9.23 -21.86
N GLN A 185 11.43 -8.58 -21.93
CA GLN A 185 12.63 -9.02 -21.21
C GLN A 185 12.40 -9.04 -19.70
N LEU A 186 11.79 -7.97 -19.16
CA LEU A 186 11.50 -7.85 -17.74
C LEU A 186 10.38 -8.79 -17.28
N ILE A 187 9.39 -9.08 -18.12
CA ILE A 187 8.39 -10.12 -17.85
C ILE A 187 9.07 -11.49 -17.74
N ALA A 188 9.94 -11.84 -18.67
CA ALA A 188 10.66 -13.12 -18.61
C ALA A 188 11.52 -13.25 -17.34
N GLN A 189 12.22 -12.18 -16.96
CA GLN A 189 12.95 -12.11 -15.70
C GLN A 189 12.01 -12.27 -14.48
N PHE A 190 10.90 -11.56 -14.48
CA PHE A 190 9.89 -11.65 -13.41
C PHE A 190 9.35 -13.07 -13.28
N GLU A 191 8.97 -13.71 -14.38
CA GLU A 191 8.43 -15.08 -14.39
C GLU A 191 9.46 -16.09 -13.90
N GLN A 192 10.72 -15.97 -14.31
CA GLN A 192 11.80 -16.81 -13.81
C GLN A 192 11.92 -16.70 -12.29
N THR A 193 11.96 -15.48 -11.74
CA THR A 193 12.00 -15.24 -10.29
C THR A 193 10.71 -15.71 -9.61
N TRP A 194 9.57 -15.58 -10.28
CA TRP A 194 8.28 -16.03 -9.76
C TRP A 194 8.23 -17.54 -9.55
N HIS A 195 8.81 -18.31 -10.46
CA HIS A 195 8.84 -19.77 -10.34
C HIS A 195 9.69 -20.26 -9.18
N THR A 196 10.74 -19.54 -8.82
CA THR A 196 11.62 -19.87 -7.68
C THR A 196 11.19 -19.18 -6.38
N SER A 197 10.20 -18.28 -6.43
CA SER A 197 9.76 -17.50 -5.29
C SER A 197 9.07 -18.35 -4.22
N VAL A 198 9.11 -17.85 -2.98
CA VAL A 198 8.52 -18.54 -1.83
C VAL A 198 7.24 -17.84 -1.37
N LEU A 199 6.31 -18.66 -0.86
CA LEU A 199 5.11 -18.15 -0.21
C LEU A 199 5.48 -17.77 1.23
N ASP A 200 5.46 -16.47 1.53
CA ASP A 200 5.69 -15.98 2.88
C ASP A 200 4.39 -16.11 3.70
N PRO A 201 4.39 -16.85 4.83
CA PRO A 201 3.20 -16.98 5.68
C PRO A 201 2.67 -15.64 6.19
N ASN A 202 3.53 -14.65 6.42
CA ASN A 202 3.14 -13.34 6.94
C ASN A 202 2.34 -12.51 5.91
N LEU A 203 2.44 -12.84 4.64
CA LEU A 203 1.66 -12.20 3.57
C LEU A 203 0.23 -12.74 3.50
N ARG A 204 -0.05 -13.90 4.08
CA ARG A 204 -1.40 -14.49 4.12
C ARG A 204 -2.24 -13.82 5.21
N SER A 205 -3.53 -13.71 4.97
CA SER A 205 -4.47 -13.38 6.03
C SER A 205 -4.69 -14.62 6.90
N PHE A 206 -4.27 -14.58 8.14
CA PHE A 206 -4.84 -15.48 9.13
C PHE A 206 -6.15 -14.83 9.58
N LEU A 207 -7.27 -15.35 9.09
CA LEU A 207 -8.55 -15.16 9.75
C LEU A 207 -8.46 -15.95 11.07
N ILE A 208 -8.15 -15.24 12.15
CA ILE A 208 -8.38 -15.72 13.51
C ILE A 208 -9.80 -15.32 13.89
#